data_2558bf9eee5303c7ff8541428af596b1
#
_entry.id   2558bf9eee5303c7ff8541428af596b1
#
_cell.length_a   1.000
_cell.length_b   1.000
_cell.length_c   1.000
_cell.angle_alpha   90.00
_cell.angle_beta   90.00
_cell.angle_gamma   90.00
#
_symmetry.space_group_name_H-M   'P 1'
#
loop_
_entity.id
_entity.type
_entity.pdbx_description
1 polymer ?
#
loop_
_entity_poly.entity_id
_entity_poly.type
_entity_poly.pdbx_seq_one_letter_code
_entity_poly.pdbx_strand_id
1 'polypeptide(L)'
;MILYDGRPENTEGRLPREIRTYDFLDALGIEYKRTDHEPANNMEACNEIDAVLGVIICKNLFLCNRQKTNFYLLMMPGDKKFKTKELSSQIHSARLSFAGPEEMLKYLDIEPGAVSIMGLMNDKDKNVQLLIDEDVLEDEYLGCHPCVCTSSLKLKTKEDRKSVV
;
A
#
# COMPACT_ATOMS: atom_id res chain seq x y z
N MET A 1 -18.58 -10.82 -4.17
CA MET A 1 -17.13 -10.60 -4.13
C MET A 1 -16.45 -11.91 -3.75
N ILE A 2 -15.44 -12.32 -4.49
CA ILE A 2 -14.78 -13.63 -4.35
C ILE A 2 -13.36 -13.45 -3.82
N LEU A 3 -12.92 -14.34 -2.94
CA LEU A 3 -11.55 -14.43 -2.48
C LEU A 3 -10.78 -15.43 -3.34
N TYR A 4 -9.77 -14.96 -4.04
CA TYR A 4 -8.92 -15.77 -4.91
C TYR A 4 -7.56 -16.06 -4.27
N ASP A 5 -6.96 -17.16 -4.69
CA ASP A 5 -5.58 -17.49 -4.38
C ASP A 5 -4.65 -16.94 -5.45
N GLY A 6 -3.78 -15.98 -5.08
CA GLY A 6 -2.76 -15.47 -5.96
C GLY A 6 -3.27 -14.59 -7.10
N ARG A 7 -2.46 -14.52 -8.14
CA ARG A 7 -2.71 -13.65 -9.29
C ARG A 7 -3.89 -14.12 -10.15
N PRO A 8 -4.52 -13.20 -10.92
CA PRO A 8 -5.57 -13.60 -11.85
C PRO A 8 -4.99 -14.46 -12.98
N GLU A 9 -5.75 -15.47 -13.42
CA GLU A 9 -5.36 -16.34 -14.55
C GLU A 9 -5.31 -15.54 -15.85
N ASN A 10 -6.26 -14.60 -16.02
CA ASN A 10 -6.32 -13.72 -17.18
C ASN A 10 -6.02 -12.28 -16.74
N THR A 11 -4.98 -11.71 -17.33
CA THR A 11 -4.53 -10.32 -17.03
C THR A 11 -5.02 -9.30 -18.05
N GLU A 12 -5.84 -9.70 -19.02
CA GLU A 12 -6.39 -8.79 -20.02
C GLU A 12 -7.20 -7.68 -19.36
N GLY A 13 -6.97 -6.43 -19.79
CA GLY A 13 -7.61 -5.25 -19.24
C GLY A 13 -7.04 -4.74 -17.93
N ARG A 14 -6.05 -5.41 -17.37
CA ARG A 14 -5.38 -4.96 -16.13
C ARG A 14 -4.21 -4.06 -16.44
N LEU A 15 -3.96 -3.09 -15.55
CA LEU A 15 -2.87 -2.13 -15.76
C LEU A 15 -1.49 -2.78 -15.53
N PRO A 16 -0.45 -2.30 -16.25
CA PRO A 16 0.91 -2.83 -16.08
C PRO A 16 1.41 -2.77 -14.64
N ARG A 17 1.07 -1.72 -13.89
CA ARG A 17 1.47 -1.56 -12.48
C ARG A 17 0.88 -2.64 -11.57
N GLU A 18 -0.34 -3.07 -11.85
CA GLU A 18 -0.97 -4.18 -11.14
C GLU A 18 -0.28 -5.51 -11.45
N ILE A 19 -0.08 -5.81 -12.72
CA ILE A 19 0.57 -7.03 -13.18
C ILE A 19 2.01 -7.12 -12.62
N ARG A 20 2.72 -6.00 -12.63
CA ARG A 20 4.08 -5.91 -12.08
C ARG A 20 4.12 -6.26 -10.60
N THR A 21 3.09 -5.89 -9.84
CA THR A 21 2.98 -6.26 -8.43
C THR A 21 2.89 -7.78 -8.26
N TYR A 22 2.05 -8.43 -9.05
CA TYR A 22 1.93 -9.89 -9.00
C TYR A 22 3.23 -10.59 -9.41
N ASP A 23 3.88 -10.11 -10.46
CA ASP A 23 5.18 -10.64 -10.89
C ASP A 23 6.23 -10.53 -9.79
N PHE A 24 6.26 -9.39 -9.11
CA PHE A 24 7.19 -9.13 -8.01
C PHE A 24 6.96 -10.08 -6.82
N LEU A 25 5.71 -10.22 -6.40
CA LEU A 25 5.36 -11.12 -5.29
C LEU A 25 5.65 -12.59 -5.63
N ASP A 26 5.32 -13.01 -6.85
CA ASP A 26 5.58 -14.37 -7.31
C ASP A 26 7.08 -14.67 -7.40
N ALA A 27 7.87 -13.70 -7.88
CA ALA A 27 9.33 -13.84 -7.96
C ALA A 27 9.98 -14.01 -6.57
N LEU A 28 9.39 -13.41 -5.53
CA LEU A 28 9.86 -13.54 -4.14
C LEU A 28 9.29 -14.77 -3.43
N GLY A 29 8.40 -15.52 -4.09
CA GLY A 29 7.73 -16.68 -3.48
C GLY A 29 6.74 -16.32 -2.39
N ILE A 30 6.18 -15.11 -2.42
CA ILE A 30 5.22 -14.64 -1.44
C ILE A 30 3.81 -15.06 -1.82
N GLU A 31 3.14 -15.79 -0.94
CA GLU A 31 1.74 -16.16 -1.12
C GLU A 31 0.82 -15.02 -0.71
N TYR A 32 -0.28 -14.85 -1.42
CA TYR A 32 -1.28 -13.82 -1.12
C TYR A 32 -2.67 -14.24 -1.56
N LYS A 33 -3.67 -13.72 -0.87
CA LYS A 33 -5.08 -13.80 -1.28
C LYS A 33 -5.45 -12.50 -1.96
N ARG A 34 -6.38 -12.55 -2.88
CA ARG A 34 -6.81 -11.40 -3.68
C ARG A 34 -8.32 -11.35 -3.77
N THR A 35 -8.89 -10.17 -3.71
CA THR A 35 -10.26 -9.92 -4.12
C THR A 35 -10.31 -8.75 -5.10
N ASP A 36 -11.13 -8.87 -6.12
CA ASP A 36 -11.36 -7.82 -7.10
C ASP A 36 -12.69 -7.12 -6.78
N HIS A 37 -12.74 -5.81 -6.95
CA HIS A 37 -13.89 -4.99 -6.59
C HIS A 37 -13.87 -3.68 -7.36
N GLU A 38 -15.00 -2.97 -7.34
CA GLU A 38 -15.04 -1.59 -7.80
C GLU A 38 -14.32 -0.68 -6.80
N PRO A 39 -13.87 0.51 -7.24
CA PRO A 39 -13.28 1.47 -6.30
C PRO A 39 -14.23 1.77 -5.13
N ALA A 40 -13.71 1.65 -3.91
CA ALA A 40 -14.51 1.87 -2.71
C ALA A 40 -14.68 3.36 -2.46
N ASN A 41 -15.92 3.87 -2.60
CA ASN A 41 -16.23 5.28 -2.49
C ASN A 41 -16.84 5.65 -1.12
N ASN A 42 -17.09 4.67 -0.26
CA ASN A 42 -17.65 4.89 1.08
C ASN A 42 -17.18 3.82 2.06
N MET A 43 -17.48 4.04 3.33
CA MET A 43 -17.09 3.12 4.41
C MET A 43 -17.74 1.74 4.31
N GLU A 44 -18.98 1.68 3.82
CA GLU A 44 -19.67 0.41 3.66
C GLU A 44 -18.96 -0.49 2.66
N ALA A 45 -18.58 0.06 1.51
CA ALA A 45 -17.81 -0.67 0.50
C ALA A 45 -16.44 -1.12 1.03
N CYS A 46 -15.74 -0.26 1.78
CA CYS A 46 -14.49 -0.63 2.43
C CYS A 46 -14.66 -1.79 3.41
N ASN A 47 -15.71 -1.74 4.22
CA ASN A 47 -15.98 -2.79 5.20
C ASN A 47 -16.30 -4.12 4.54
N GLU A 48 -17.02 -4.12 3.41
CA GLU A 48 -17.27 -5.33 2.64
C GLU A 48 -15.99 -5.96 2.12
N ILE A 49 -15.07 -5.16 1.61
CA ILE A 49 -13.77 -5.63 1.12
C ILE A 49 -12.97 -6.24 2.27
N ASP A 50 -12.88 -5.54 3.40
CA ASP A 50 -12.18 -6.01 4.59
C ASP A 50 -12.76 -7.34 5.09
N ALA A 51 -14.08 -7.48 5.08
CA ALA A 51 -14.75 -8.71 5.49
C ALA A 51 -14.41 -9.91 4.59
N VAL A 52 -14.35 -9.69 3.27
CA VAL A 52 -13.99 -10.75 2.31
C VAL A 52 -12.53 -11.16 2.48
N LEU A 53 -11.62 -10.19 2.64
CA LEU A 53 -10.20 -10.47 2.87
C LEU A 53 -9.94 -11.08 4.24
N GLY A 54 -10.77 -10.78 5.24
CA GLY A 54 -10.52 -11.19 6.62
C GLY A 54 -9.42 -10.39 7.29
N VAL A 55 -9.17 -9.16 6.82
CA VAL A 55 -8.18 -8.23 7.37
C VAL A 55 -8.59 -6.81 7.04
N ILE A 56 -8.30 -5.86 7.93
CA ILE A 56 -8.49 -4.43 7.66
C ILE A 56 -7.33 -3.95 6.80
N ILE A 57 -7.65 -3.34 5.64
CA ILE A 57 -6.63 -2.81 4.74
C ILE A 57 -5.89 -1.67 5.44
N CYS A 58 -4.56 -1.72 5.41
CA CYS A 58 -3.72 -0.67 5.99
C CYS A 58 -3.89 0.66 5.25
N LYS A 59 -3.76 1.74 5.99
CA LYS A 59 -3.55 3.06 5.39
C LYS A 59 -2.11 3.15 4.90
N ASN A 60 -1.94 3.63 3.69
CA ASN A 60 -0.64 3.94 3.12
C ASN A 60 -0.65 5.41 2.74
N LEU A 61 0.16 6.21 3.43
CA LEU A 61 0.17 7.66 3.29
C LEU A 61 1.51 8.11 2.70
N PHE A 62 1.44 8.80 1.58
CA PHE A 62 2.64 9.32 0.91
C PHE A 62 2.86 10.77 1.30
N LEU A 63 3.96 11.03 1.98
CA LEU A 63 4.25 12.29 2.65
C LEU A 63 5.58 12.87 2.17
N CYS A 64 5.73 14.17 2.28
CA CYS A 64 6.98 14.86 1.97
C CYS A 64 7.19 16.08 2.86
N ASN A 65 8.44 16.55 2.92
CA ASN A 65 8.77 17.83 3.53
C ASN A 65 8.35 18.97 2.60
N ARG A 66 8.39 20.20 3.11
CA ARG A 66 7.98 21.39 2.35
C ARG A 66 8.79 21.59 1.07
N GLN A 67 10.08 21.29 1.12
CA GLN A 67 11.00 21.46 0.00
C GLN A 67 10.85 20.33 -1.06
N LYS A 68 10.08 19.30 -0.76
CA LYS A 68 9.94 18.11 -1.61
C LYS A 68 11.28 17.43 -1.93
N THR A 69 12.16 17.41 -0.93
CA THR A 69 13.47 16.75 -1.02
C THR A 69 13.50 15.42 -0.27
N ASN A 70 12.60 15.21 0.68
CA ASN A 70 12.47 13.97 1.44
C ASN A 70 11.05 13.44 1.33
N PHE A 71 10.93 12.17 0.96
CA PHE A 71 9.66 11.49 0.79
C PHE A 71 9.55 10.30 1.73
N TYR A 72 8.34 10.09 2.24
CA TYR A 72 8.04 9.02 3.19
C TYR A 72 6.76 8.30 2.79
N LEU A 73 6.77 6.98 2.88
CA LEU A 73 5.57 6.18 2.76
C LEU A 73 5.29 5.55 4.12
N LEU A 74 4.22 6.00 4.77
CA LEU A 74 3.80 5.48 6.07
C LEU A 74 2.74 4.41 5.89
N MET A 75 2.99 3.22 6.41
CA MET A 75 1.99 2.16 6.53
C MET A 75 1.52 2.09 7.98
N MET A 76 0.21 2.21 8.18
CA MET A 76 -0.39 2.19 9.52
C MET A 76 -1.73 1.45 9.51
N PRO A 77 -2.26 1.04 10.68
CA PRO A 77 -3.55 0.38 10.74
C PRO A 77 -4.66 1.22 10.11
N GLY A 78 -5.55 0.57 9.35
CA GLY A 78 -6.61 1.26 8.62
C GLY A 78 -7.61 2.00 9.50
N ASP A 79 -7.81 1.55 10.73
CA ASP A 79 -8.73 2.12 11.71
C ASP A 79 -8.08 3.14 12.67
N LYS A 80 -6.78 3.36 12.55
CA LYS A 80 -6.04 4.29 13.40
C LYS A 80 -6.01 5.70 12.79
N LYS A 81 -6.21 6.73 13.61
CA LYS A 81 -6.14 8.13 13.14
C LYS A 81 -4.70 8.56 12.91
N PHE A 82 -4.46 9.24 11.81
CA PHE A 82 -3.17 9.83 11.48
C PHE A 82 -3.10 11.28 11.94
N LYS A 83 -1.99 11.64 12.58
CA LYS A 83 -1.70 13.02 12.99
C LYS A 83 -0.30 13.42 12.50
N THR A 84 -0.26 14.34 11.55
CA THR A 84 1.00 14.81 10.93
C THR A 84 2.01 15.29 11.94
N LYS A 85 1.55 16.05 12.96
CA LYS A 85 2.40 16.61 14.00
C LYS A 85 3.11 15.53 14.81
N GLU A 86 2.41 14.46 15.16
CA GLU A 86 2.99 13.35 15.92
C GLU A 86 4.09 12.65 15.10
N LEU A 87 3.81 12.35 13.83
CA LEU A 87 4.79 11.71 12.96
C LEU A 87 6.02 12.60 12.76
N SER A 88 5.83 13.87 12.45
CA SER A 88 6.95 14.81 12.25
C SER A 88 7.86 14.87 13.48
N SER A 89 7.27 14.84 14.66
CA SER A 89 8.03 14.82 15.92
C SER A 89 8.81 13.51 16.08
N GLN A 90 8.19 12.36 15.80
CA GLN A 90 8.83 11.06 15.97
C GLN A 90 10.03 10.85 15.06
N ILE A 91 9.98 11.35 13.82
CA ILE A 91 11.08 11.21 12.86
C ILE A 91 12.02 12.39 12.84
N HIS A 92 11.85 13.35 13.79
CA HIS A 92 12.67 14.54 13.91
C HIS A 92 12.71 15.37 12.61
N SER A 93 11.57 15.45 11.94
CA SER A 93 11.41 16.19 10.68
C SER A 93 10.72 17.53 10.94
N ALA A 94 10.94 18.48 10.03
CA ALA A 94 10.05 19.63 9.90
C ALA A 94 8.65 19.16 9.50
N ARG A 95 7.68 20.08 9.49
CA ARG A 95 6.29 19.76 9.17
C ARG A 95 6.18 18.99 7.85
N LEU A 96 5.51 17.84 7.89
CA LEU A 96 5.21 17.03 6.70
C LEU A 96 3.85 17.43 6.13
N SER A 97 3.70 17.20 4.83
CA SER A 97 2.43 17.32 4.12
C SER A 97 2.24 16.12 3.19
N PHE A 98 1.02 15.94 2.68
CA PHE A 98 0.78 14.89 1.70
C PHE A 98 1.45 15.24 0.37
N ALA A 99 2.17 14.28 -0.21
CA ALA A 99 2.72 14.42 -1.55
C ALA A 99 1.58 14.36 -2.58
N GLY A 100 1.76 15.07 -3.68
CA GLY A 100 0.72 15.18 -4.71
C GLY A 100 0.71 14.02 -5.70
N PRO A 101 -0.29 14.02 -6.62
CA PRO A 101 -0.40 12.97 -7.65
C PRO A 101 0.82 12.84 -8.56
N GLU A 102 1.49 13.95 -8.85
CA GLU A 102 2.69 13.95 -9.69
C GLU A 102 3.83 13.17 -9.05
N GLU A 103 4.06 13.38 -7.76
CA GLU A 103 5.09 12.69 -7.01
C GLU A 103 4.73 11.21 -6.80
N MET A 104 3.45 10.89 -6.59
CA MET A 104 2.97 9.50 -6.52
C MET A 104 3.30 8.74 -7.78
N LEU A 105 3.01 9.32 -8.93
CA LEU A 105 3.28 8.69 -10.22
C LEU A 105 4.77 8.57 -10.46
N LYS A 106 5.54 9.61 -10.16
CA LYS A 106 6.98 9.64 -10.39
C LYS A 106 7.74 8.61 -9.57
N TYR A 107 7.44 8.50 -8.27
CA TYR A 107 8.22 7.66 -7.36
C TYR A 107 7.62 6.27 -7.16
N LEU A 108 6.30 6.16 -7.16
CA LEU A 108 5.61 4.91 -6.81
C LEU A 108 4.90 4.26 -8.00
N ASP A 109 4.72 4.97 -9.10
CA ASP A 109 3.90 4.56 -10.25
C ASP A 109 2.48 4.19 -9.82
N ILE A 110 1.88 5.04 -8.98
CA ILE A 110 0.53 4.84 -8.43
C ILE A 110 -0.27 6.12 -8.57
N GLU A 111 -1.58 5.99 -8.79
CA GLU A 111 -2.53 7.09 -8.78
C GLU A 111 -3.18 7.25 -7.39
N PRO A 112 -3.72 8.45 -7.06
CA PRO A 112 -4.45 8.66 -5.81
C PRO A 112 -5.57 7.63 -5.61
N GLY A 113 -5.73 7.17 -4.38
CA GLY A 113 -6.71 6.15 -4.02
C GLY A 113 -6.17 4.73 -4.04
N ALA A 114 -4.98 4.52 -4.60
CA ALA A 114 -4.36 3.20 -4.71
C ALA A 114 -2.97 3.14 -4.06
N VAL A 115 -2.62 4.13 -3.22
CA VAL A 115 -1.30 4.18 -2.57
C VAL A 115 -1.06 2.90 -1.78
N SER A 116 0.08 2.29 -2.02
CA SER A 116 0.42 0.99 -1.47
C SER A 116 1.92 0.86 -1.25
N ILE A 117 2.29 0.12 -0.22
CA ILE A 117 3.67 -0.30 0.02
C ILE A 117 4.27 -0.99 -1.21
N MET A 118 3.45 -1.65 -2.02
CA MET A 118 3.90 -2.33 -3.24
C MET A 118 4.51 -1.34 -4.26
N GLY A 119 4.15 -0.06 -4.21
CA GLY A 119 4.73 0.97 -5.06
C GLY A 119 6.22 1.18 -4.84
N LEU A 120 6.76 0.76 -3.69
CA LEU A 120 8.20 0.88 -3.41
C LEU A 120 9.06 0.06 -4.36
N MET A 121 8.51 -0.98 -5.00
CA MET A 121 9.23 -1.75 -6.02
C MET A 121 9.62 -0.90 -7.23
N ASN A 122 8.91 0.22 -7.45
CA ASN A 122 9.16 1.15 -8.54
C ASN A 122 10.17 2.26 -8.19
N ASP A 123 10.47 2.42 -6.89
CA ASP A 123 11.42 3.43 -6.39
C ASP A 123 12.84 2.85 -6.35
N LYS A 124 13.42 2.64 -7.53
CA LYS A 124 14.73 1.98 -7.68
C LYS A 124 15.89 2.79 -7.11
N ASP A 125 15.75 4.12 -7.08
CA ASP A 125 16.77 5.02 -6.54
C ASP A 125 16.61 5.25 -5.03
N LYS A 126 15.64 4.58 -4.41
CA LYS A 126 15.37 4.65 -2.97
C LYS A 126 15.16 6.07 -2.46
N ASN A 127 14.35 6.84 -3.19
CA ASN A 127 13.98 8.22 -2.83
C ASN A 127 12.95 8.27 -1.71
N VAL A 128 12.18 7.20 -1.52
CA VAL A 128 11.09 7.13 -0.55
C VAL A 128 11.51 6.26 0.62
N GLN A 129 11.45 6.84 1.84
CA GLN A 129 11.70 6.09 3.06
C GLN A 129 10.42 5.44 3.55
N LEU A 130 10.45 4.13 3.80
CA LEU A 130 9.34 3.41 4.38
C LEU A 130 9.30 3.63 5.89
N LEU A 131 8.12 3.99 6.39
CA LEU A 131 7.81 4.07 7.81
C LEU A 131 6.67 3.11 8.10
N ILE A 132 6.84 2.26 9.11
CA ILE A 132 5.83 1.29 9.51
C ILE A 132 5.41 1.56 10.95
N ASP A 133 4.09 1.72 11.17
CA ASP A 133 3.54 1.80 12.51
C ASP A 133 3.74 0.44 13.20
N GLU A 134 4.21 0.46 14.44
CA GLU A 134 4.50 -0.76 15.21
C GLU A 134 3.28 -1.68 15.33
N ASP A 135 2.08 -1.12 15.39
CA ASP A 135 0.85 -1.89 15.52
C ASP A 135 0.60 -2.78 14.30
N VAL A 136 1.04 -2.36 13.11
CA VAL A 136 0.95 -3.20 11.90
C VAL A 136 1.80 -4.46 12.06
N LEU A 137 2.94 -4.34 12.70
CA LEU A 137 3.89 -5.45 12.88
C LEU A 137 3.40 -6.51 13.87
N GLU A 138 2.42 -6.17 14.70
CA GLU A 138 1.82 -7.10 15.67
C GLU A 138 0.79 -8.02 15.03
N ASP A 139 0.21 -7.63 13.87
CA ASP A 139 -0.77 -8.43 13.14
C ASP A 139 -0.08 -9.49 12.28
N GLU A 140 -0.65 -10.69 12.25
CA GLU A 140 -0.13 -11.81 11.44
C GLU A 140 -0.28 -11.53 9.95
N TYR A 141 -1.37 -10.88 9.56
CA TYR A 141 -1.70 -10.56 8.18
C TYR A 141 -1.94 -9.06 8.02
N LEU A 142 -1.67 -8.57 6.82
CA LEU A 142 -2.00 -7.20 6.44
C LEU A 142 -2.73 -7.17 5.10
N GLY A 143 -3.47 -6.09 4.87
CA GLY A 143 -4.14 -5.83 3.59
C GLY A 143 -3.54 -4.62 2.91
N CYS A 144 -3.39 -4.70 1.59
CA CYS A 144 -2.90 -3.59 0.77
C CYS A 144 -3.42 -3.70 -0.66
N HIS A 145 -3.27 -2.63 -1.43
CA HIS A 145 -3.62 -2.63 -2.86
C HIS A 145 -2.42 -3.09 -3.71
N PRO A 146 -2.67 -3.79 -4.83
CA PRO A 146 -1.62 -4.09 -5.81
C PRO A 146 -1.40 -2.91 -6.78
N CYS A 147 -1.19 -1.71 -6.26
CA CYS A 147 -0.98 -0.47 -7.01
C CYS A 147 -2.19 -0.01 -7.84
N VAL A 148 -3.36 -0.61 -7.64
CA VAL A 148 -4.64 -0.20 -8.24
C VAL A 148 -5.74 -0.25 -7.19
N CYS A 149 -6.80 0.55 -7.36
CA CYS A 149 -7.90 0.62 -6.39
C CYS A 149 -9.04 -0.37 -6.67
N THR A 150 -8.87 -1.24 -7.67
CA THR A 150 -9.87 -2.24 -8.08
C THR A 150 -9.55 -3.66 -7.62
N SER A 151 -8.50 -3.82 -6.85
CA SER A 151 -8.12 -5.08 -6.22
C SER A 151 -7.51 -4.82 -4.85
N SER A 152 -7.60 -5.80 -3.99
CA SER A 152 -7.00 -5.76 -2.64
C SER A 152 -6.38 -7.10 -2.32
N LEU A 153 -5.26 -7.07 -1.64
CA LEU A 153 -4.47 -8.24 -1.29
C LEU A 153 -4.40 -8.43 0.21
N LYS A 154 -4.32 -9.71 0.62
CA LYS A 154 -3.98 -10.12 1.99
C LYS A 154 -2.72 -10.94 1.94
N LEU A 155 -1.72 -10.56 2.71
CA LEU A 155 -0.48 -11.30 2.82
C LEU A 155 0.01 -11.33 4.26
N LYS A 156 0.96 -12.23 4.54
CA LYS A 156 1.57 -12.31 5.85
C LYS A 156 2.47 -11.10 6.08
N THR A 157 2.40 -10.50 7.25
CA THR A 157 3.19 -9.32 7.62
C THR A 157 4.69 -9.58 7.46
N LYS A 158 5.18 -10.76 7.79
CA LYS A 158 6.59 -11.13 7.61
C LYS A 158 7.00 -11.19 6.14
N GLU A 159 6.10 -11.61 5.25
CA GLU A 159 6.38 -11.69 3.82
C GLU A 159 6.42 -10.30 3.18
N ASP A 160 5.57 -9.39 3.66
CA ASP A 160 5.60 -7.99 3.21
C ASP A 160 6.96 -7.34 3.45
N ARG A 161 7.59 -7.61 4.59
CA ARG A 161 8.94 -7.10 4.88
C ARG A 161 9.98 -7.58 3.87
N LYS A 162 9.82 -8.78 3.31
CA LYS A 162 10.70 -9.28 2.25
C LYS A 162 10.53 -8.48 0.97
N SER A 163 9.33 -8.00 0.70
CA SER A 163 9.03 -7.27 -0.53
C SER A 163 9.67 -5.89 -0.58
N VAL A 164 10.05 -5.30 0.54
CA VAL A 164 10.58 -3.92 0.62
C VAL A 164 12.07 -3.83 0.93
N VAL A 165 12.72 -4.93 1.06
CA VAL A 165 14.17 -4.99 1.32
C VAL A 165 14.99 -4.93 0.03
#